data_37b61941ef5a8cace83f70fe1c5764a9
#
_entry.id   37b61941ef5a8cace83f70fe1c5764a9
#
_cell.length_a   1.000
_cell.length_b   1.000
_cell.length_c   1.000
_cell.angle_alpha   90.00
_cell.angle_beta   90.00
_cell.angle_gamma   90.00
#
_symmetry.space_group_name_H-M   'P 1'
#
loop_
_entity.id
_entity.type
_entity.pdbx_description
1 polymer ?
#
loop_
_entity_poly.entity_id
_entity_poly.type
_entity_poly.pdbx_seq_one_letter_code
_entity_poly.pdbx_strand_id
1 'polypeptide(L)'
;MLRSLIGSLATALAALGALIGPAAAQQQPLRSECLAMASRPPLAVPVSLRRTAAKAEEVAITYVGHSTYYIDTPGGVRIGTDFNGFYRTGRLPDVVTMNRAHSTHYTLSPDPKIPHVLHGWGENGQAAQVSTRVGDVYIRNVPTDIRRYYGEDSSGGMIRDGNSIFIFEVAGLCIGHLGHLHHKLDDTHFAAIGRLDIVMVPIDGTYTMSLDGVSEITRRLRSAVVLPMHRFATPLDEFMRLIGQQFAIDQRSERTLKISRDTLPGTPTVIILDGV
;
A
#
# COMPACT_ATOMS: atom_id res chain seq x y z
N MET A 1 84.31 1.43 -51.41
CA MET A 1 83.14 2.23 -51.83
C MET A 1 81.99 1.94 -50.85
N LEU A 2 81.76 2.85 -49.96
CA LEU A 2 80.86 2.74 -48.81
C LEU A 2 79.53 3.38 -49.17
N ARG A 3 78.46 2.65 -49.09
CA ARG A 3 77.11 3.22 -49.19
C ARG A 3 76.37 3.00 -47.90
N SER A 4 76.13 4.12 -47.24
CA SER A 4 75.35 4.27 -46.03
C SER A 4 73.82 4.09 -46.34
N LEU A 5 73.13 3.29 -45.56
CA LEU A 5 71.69 3.18 -45.53
C LEU A 5 71.18 3.68 -44.17
N ILE A 6 70.56 4.85 -44.21
CA ILE A 6 69.88 5.43 -43.05
C ILE A 6 68.46 4.92 -43.08
N GLY A 7 68.10 4.13 -42.09
CA GLY A 7 66.77 3.63 -41.85
C GLY A 7 65.97 4.58 -40.94
N SER A 8 64.91 5.15 -41.44
CA SER A 8 64.00 6.01 -40.67
C SER A 8 63.07 5.13 -39.82
N LEU A 9 63.10 5.33 -38.52
CA LEU A 9 62.19 4.72 -37.55
C LEU A 9 60.96 5.62 -37.43
N ALA A 10 59.79 5.19 -37.99
CA ALA A 10 58.52 5.87 -37.83
C ALA A 10 57.82 5.32 -36.60
N THR A 11 57.76 6.10 -35.53
CA THR A 11 57.00 5.80 -34.30
C THR A 11 55.48 6.09 -34.54
N ALA A 12 54.69 5.02 -34.61
CA ALA A 12 53.24 5.12 -34.67
C ALA A 12 52.71 5.26 -33.21
N LEU A 13 52.22 6.44 -32.88
CA LEU A 13 51.46 6.71 -31.65
C LEU A 13 50.00 6.24 -31.85
N ALA A 14 49.63 5.08 -31.25
CA ALA A 14 48.25 4.62 -31.20
C ALA A 14 47.54 5.39 -30.10
N ALA A 15 46.64 6.32 -30.46
CA ALA A 15 45.75 6.99 -29.53
C ALA A 15 44.62 6.02 -29.12
N LEU A 16 44.68 5.50 -27.89
CA LEU A 16 43.60 4.72 -27.26
C LEU A 16 42.49 5.73 -26.82
N GLY A 17 41.51 5.97 -27.70
CA GLY A 17 40.30 6.68 -27.32
C GLY A 17 39.44 5.82 -26.42
N ALA A 18 39.39 6.10 -25.12
CA ALA A 18 38.45 5.48 -24.20
C ALA A 18 37.02 5.97 -24.52
N LEU A 19 36.20 5.10 -25.11
CA LEU A 19 34.77 5.32 -25.26
C LEU A 19 34.13 5.22 -23.88
N ILE A 20 33.99 6.37 -23.20
CA ILE A 20 33.15 6.50 -22.02
C ILE A 20 31.70 6.51 -22.53
N GLY A 21 31.10 5.33 -22.65
CA GLY A 21 29.66 5.20 -22.86
C GLY A 21 28.90 5.80 -21.68
N PRO A 22 27.69 6.38 -21.90
CA PRO A 22 26.88 6.86 -20.78
C PRO A 22 26.62 5.69 -19.82
N ALA A 23 27.06 5.84 -18.57
CA ALA A 23 26.74 4.89 -17.52
C ALA A 23 25.22 4.83 -17.40
N ALA A 24 24.63 3.71 -17.79
CA ALA A 24 23.20 3.45 -17.53
C ALA A 24 23.02 3.59 -16.03
N ALA A 25 22.24 4.59 -15.61
CA ALA A 25 21.87 4.77 -14.23
C ALA A 25 21.14 3.49 -13.81
N GLN A 26 21.78 2.64 -13.03
CA GLN A 26 21.14 1.48 -12.43
C GLN A 26 20.02 2.01 -11.54
N GLN A 27 18.78 1.79 -11.96
CA GLN A 27 17.62 2.07 -11.13
C GLN A 27 17.80 1.26 -9.85
N GLN A 28 18.02 1.96 -8.75
CA GLN A 28 18.08 1.30 -7.44
C GLN A 28 16.74 0.59 -7.20
N PRO A 29 16.76 -0.66 -6.71
CA PRO A 29 15.53 -1.36 -6.42
C PRO A 29 14.67 -0.51 -5.49
N LEU A 30 13.38 -0.41 -5.78
CA LEU A 30 12.41 0.31 -4.96
C LEU A 30 12.45 -0.27 -3.55
N ARG A 31 12.92 0.51 -2.58
CA ARG A 31 13.01 0.08 -1.19
C ARG A 31 11.81 0.63 -0.43
N SER A 32 11.10 -0.28 0.24
CA SER A 32 10.03 0.08 1.18
C SER A 32 10.62 0.77 2.41
N GLU A 33 10.16 1.97 2.71
CA GLU A 33 10.51 2.67 3.95
C GLU A 33 9.77 2.05 5.15
N CYS A 34 8.59 1.50 4.93
CA CYS A 34 7.75 0.88 5.95
C CYS A 34 8.34 -0.46 6.45
N LEU A 35 9.00 -1.23 5.58
CA LEU A 35 9.75 -2.43 5.95
C LEU A 35 11.10 -2.08 6.60
N ALA A 36 11.84 -1.13 6.06
CA ALA A 36 13.15 -0.72 6.57
C ALA A 36 13.06 -0.16 8.00
N MET A 37 11.99 0.55 8.34
CA MET A 37 11.76 1.07 9.70
C MET A 37 11.49 -0.04 10.71
N ALA A 38 10.85 -1.15 10.32
CA ALA A 38 10.63 -2.30 11.19
C ALA A 38 11.93 -3.05 11.52
N SER A 39 12.95 -2.93 10.68
CA SER A 39 14.24 -3.64 10.80
C SER A 39 15.36 -2.80 11.42
N ARG A 40 15.15 -1.51 11.68
CA ARG A 40 16.20 -0.64 12.26
C ARG A 40 16.16 -0.71 13.78
N PRO A 41 17.30 -1.06 14.44
CA PRO A 41 17.46 -0.71 15.85
C PRO A 41 17.37 0.83 15.99
N PRO A 42 16.91 1.35 17.13
CA PRO A 42 16.86 2.78 17.35
C PRO A 42 18.27 3.37 17.23
N LEU A 43 18.59 3.92 16.07
CA LEU A 43 19.81 4.70 15.90
C LEU A 43 19.58 6.00 16.68
N ALA A 44 20.46 6.26 17.65
CA ALA A 44 20.58 7.56 18.25
C ALA A 44 20.89 8.57 17.14
N VAL A 45 19.86 9.30 16.67
CA VAL A 45 20.04 10.38 15.70
C VAL A 45 20.62 11.55 16.48
N PRO A 46 21.82 12.04 16.15
CA PRO A 46 22.32 13.26 16.78
C PRO A 46 21.33 14.41 16.52
N VAL A 47 20.90 15.08 17.58
CA VAL A 47 19.85 16.12 17.63
C VAL A 47 20.20 17.39 16.81
N SER A 48 21.27 17.42 16.05
CA SER A 48 21.77 18.59 15.34
C SER A 48 21.23 18.81 13.92
N LEU A 49 20.45 17.89 13.37
CA LEU A 49 19.70 18.15 12.14
C LEU A 49 18.31 18.72 12.49
N ARG A 50 18.27 20.00 12.85
CA ARG A 50 17.04 20.79 12.66
C ARG A 50 16.76 20.78 11.16
N ARG A 51 15.91 19.84 10.71
CA ARG A 51 15.15 20.03 9.49
C ARG A 51 14.39 21.34 9.70
N THR A 52 14.72 22.37 8.93
CA THR A 52 13.80 23.47 8.69
C THR A 52 12.50 22.81 8.29
N ALA A 53 11.46 22.93 9.14
CA ALA A 53 10.22 22.24 8.97
C ALA A 53 9.56 22.71 7.68
N ALA A 54 9.81 21.99 6.57
CA ALA A 54 8.86 21.99 5.49
C ALA A 54 7.55 21.51 6.10
N LYS A 55 6.46 22.26 5.89
CA LYS A 55 5.11 21.85 6.36
C LYS A 55 4.90 20.41 5.98
N ALA A 56 4.56 19.55 6.96
CA ALA A 56 4.36 18.14 6.70
C ALA A 56 3.32 17.98 5.59
N GLU A 57 3.67 17.20 4.56
CA GLU A 57 2.80 16.97 3.43
C GLU A 57 1.59 16.16 3.88
N GLU A 58 0.39 16.63 3.56
CA GLU A 58 -0.88 16.10 4.02
C GLU A 58 -1.47 15.16 2.97
N VAL A 59 -1.90 13.98 3.42
CA VAL A 59 -2.67 13.02 2.62
C VAL A 59 -4.14 13.17 2.97
N ALA A 60 -5.02 13.16 1.97
CA ALA A 60 -6.46 13.15 2.20
C ALA A 60 -7.02 11.74 1.90
N ILE A 61 -7.71 11.14 2.89
CA ILE A 61 -8.32 9.82 2.79
C ILE A 61 -9.82 9.98 2.88
N THR A 62 -10.54 9.66 1.80
CA THR A 62 -11.99 9.83 1.68
C THR A 62 -12.69 8.48 1.63
N TYR A 63 -13.65 8.24 2.51
CA TYR A 63 -14.53 7.09 2.41
C TYR A 63 -15.53 7.29 1.27
N VAL A 64 -15.51 6.38 0.29
CA VAL A 64 -16.39 6.46 -0.88
C VAL A 64 -17.58 5.54 -0.75
N GLY A 65 -17.39 4.39 -0.13
CA GLY A 65 -18.44 3.43 0.17
C GLY A 65 -17.94 1.99 0.16
N HIS A 66 -18.57 1.13 0.94
CA HIS A 66 -18.25 -0.28 1.11
C HIS A 66 -16.78 -0.49 1.55
N SER A 67 -15.90 -0.96 0.67
CA SER A 67 -14.45 -1.11 0.93
C SER A 67 -13.62 -0.08 0.17
N THR A 68 -14.26 0.86 -0.53
CA THR A 68 -13.57 1.83 -1.37
C THR A 68 -13.23 3.09 -0.58
N TYR A 69 -11.94 3.35 -0.48
CA TYR A 69 -11.39 4.64 -0.07
C TYR A 69 -10.68 5.30 -1.24
N TYR A 70 -10.73 6.62 -1.30
CA TYR A 70 -9.81 7.39 -2.13
C TYR A 70 -8.69 7.94 -1.26
N ILE A 71 -7.45 7.81 -1.73
CA ILE A 71 -6.25 8.37 -1.11
C ILE A 71 -5.70 9.40 -2.10
N ASP A 72 -5.80 10.67 -1.75
CA ASP A 72 -5.21 11.77 -2.52
C ASP A 72 -3.86 12.14 -1.89
N THR A 73 -2.81 12.02 -2.68
CA THR A 73 -1.45 12.32 -2.24
C THR A 73 -1.10 13.79 -2.42
N PRO A 74 -0.13 14.34 -1.68
CA PRO A 74 0.32 15.72 -1.89
C PRO A 74 0.92 15.96 -3.29
N GLY A 75 1.48 14.92 -3.93
CA GLY A 75 1.94 14.98 -5.33
C GLY A 75 0.82 14.92 -6.37
N GLY A 76 -0.45 14.84 -5.93
CA GLY A 76 -1.61 14.91 -6.81
C GLY A 76 -2.09 13.57 -7.35
N VAL A 77 -1.53 12.45 -6.91
CA VAL A 77 -2.00 11.11 -7.29
C VAL A 77 -3.26 10.76 -6.50
N ARG A 78 -4.30 10.28 -7.17
CA ARG A 78 -5.50 9.71 -6.53
C ARG A 78 -5.50 8.19 -6.68
N ILE A 79 -5.62 7.49 -5.57
CA ILE A 79 -5.72 6.04 -5.51
C ILE A 79 -7.14 5.65 -5.10
N GLY A 80 -7.75 4.68 -5.78
CA GLY A 80 -9.01 4.06 -5.36
C GLY A 80 -8.78 2.63 -4.90
N THR A 81 -9.14 2.31 -3.65
CA THR A 81 -8.98 0.95 -3.09
C THR A 81 -10.22 0.11 -3.35
N ASP A 82 -10.05 -1.21 -3.55
CA ASP A 82 -11.13 -2.16 -3.84
C ASP A 82 -12.17 -1.60 -4.83
N PHE A 83 -11.64 -1.12 -5.96
CA PHE A 83 -12.37 -0.31 -6.92
C PHE A 83 -13.24 -1.15 -7.84
N ASN A 84 -14.54 -0.97 -7.79
CA ASN A 84 -15.49 -1.64 -8.67
C ASN A 84 -16.14 -0.72 -9.72
N GLY A 85 -15.83 0.58 -9.70
CA GLY A 85 -16.41 1.58 -10.60
C GLY A 85 -17.79 2.09 -10.19
N PHE A 86 -18.48 1.43 -9.26
CA PHE A 86 -19.78 1.85 -8.75
C PHE A 86 -19.64 2.93 -7.65
N TYR A 87 -18.81 2.65 -6.65
CA TYR A 87 -18.47 3.62 -5.60
C TYR A 87 -17.43 4.60 -6.13
N ARG A 88 -17.84 5.82 -6.42
CA ARG A 88 -16.94 6.87 -6.95
C ARG A 88 -17.44 8.26 -6.61
N THR A 89 -16.53 9.19 -6.49
CA THR A 89 -16.78 10.61 -6.30
C THR A 89 -15.69 11.46 -6.94
N GLY A 90 -16.05 12.61 -7.48
CA GLY A 90 -15.12 13.53 -8.09
C GLY A 90 -14.41 12.99 -9.34
N ARG A 91 -13.11 13.30 -9.49
CA ARG A 91 -12.31 12.84 -10.64
C ARG A 91 -12.01 11.34 -10.55
N LEU A 92 -11.73 10.73 -11.70
CA LEU A 92 -11.27 9.34 -11.75
C LEU A 92 -9.93 9.19 -11.01
N PRO A 93 -9.71 8.01 -10.38
CA PRO A 93 -8.40 7.68 -9.82
C PRO A 93 -7.33 7.55 -10.89
N ASP A 94 -6.08 7.87 -10.51
CA ASP A 94 -4.90 7.58 -11.33
C ASP A 94 -4.44 6.13 -11.15
N VAL A 95 -4.71 5.58 -9.96
CA VAL A 95 -4.42 4.19 -9.60
C VAL A 95 -5.65 3.58 -8.98
N VAL A 96 -5.96 2.33 -9.34
CA VAL A 96 -6.95 1.53 -8.61
C VAL A 96 -6.34 0.21 -8.18
N THR A 97 -6.68 -0.23 -6.96
CA THR A 97 -6.41 -1.59 -6.49
C THR A 97 -7.72 -2.36 -6.43
N MET A 98 -7.66 -3.66 -6.67
CA MET A 98 -8.84 -4.53 -6.69
C MET A 98 -8.52 -5.86 -6.02
N ASN A 99 -9.49 -6.45 -5.33
CA ASN A 99 -9.39 -7.80 -4.77
C ASN A 99 -10.49 -8.70 -5.34
N ARG A 100 -10.14 -9.96 -5.62
CA ARG A 100 -11.05 -10.93 -6.26
C ARG A 100 -12.00 -11.55 -5.24
N ALA A 101 -12.77 -10.72 -4.52
CA ALA A 101 -13.78 -11.21 -3.58
C ALA A 101 -15.14 -11.38 -4.28
N HIS A 102 -15.86 -10.30 -4.43
CA HIS A 102 -17.12 -10.23 -5.16
C HIS A 102 -17.21 -8.86 -5.87
N SER A 103 -18.23 -8.66 -6.69
CA SER A 103 -18.37 -7.53 -7.61
C SER A 103 -18.29 -6.12 -6.98
N THR A 104 -18.33 -6.01 -5.66
CA THR A 104 -18.14 -4.73 -4.97
C THR A 104 -16.68 -4.40 -4.66
N HIS A 105 -15.72 -5.32 -4.95
CA HIS A 105 -14.28 -5.14 -4.72
C HIS A 105 -13.47 -5.03 -6.00
N TYR A 106 -14.07 -5.34 -7.15
CA TYR A 106 -13.38 -5.26 -8.43
C TYR A 106 -14.34 -5.05 -9.59
N THR A 107 -13.79 -4.67 -10.73
CA THR A 107 -14.45 -4.70 -12.04
C THR A 107 -13.50 -5.27 -13.08
N LEU A 108 -14.04 -6.07 -14.01
CA LEU A 108 -13.27 -6.58 -15.15
C LEU A 108 -13.22 -5.58 -16.32
N SER A 109 -13.95 -4.46 -16.19
CA SER A 109 -14.03 -3.41 -17.21
C SER A 109 -13.85 -2.03 -16.56
N PRO A 110 -12.67 -1.74 -15.99
CA PRO A 110 -12.38 -0.42 -15.45
C PRO A 110 -12.41 0.63 -16.56
N ASP A 111 -12.71 1.88 -16.21
CA ASP A 111 -12.65 2.98 -17.16
C ASP A 111 -11.23 3.03 -17.80
N PRO A 112 -11.12 2.98 -19.14
CA PRO A 112 -9.83 2.95 -19.82
C PRO A 112 -8.97 4.23 -19.62
N LYS A 113 -9.55 5.28 -19.05
CA LYS A 113 -8.82 6.48 -18.65
C LYS A 113 -8.07 6.31 -17.32
N ILE A 114 -8.28 5.22 -16.58
CA ILE A 114 -7.51 4.90 -15.37
C ILE A 114 -6.18 4.29 -15.79
N PRO A 115 -5.04 4.98 -15.63
CA PRO A 115 -3.78 4.54 -16.19
C PRO A 115 -3.15 3.34 -15.46
N HIS A 116 -3.46 3.15 -14.17
CA HIS A 116 -2.87 2.08 -13.36
C HIS A 116 -3.94 1.23 -12.70
N VAL A 117 -4.10 0.00 -13.17
CA VAL A 117 -5.01 -1.00 -12.59
C VAL A 117 -4.18 -2.11 -11.95
N LEU A 118 -4.25 -2.23 -10.63
CA LEU A 118 -3.45 -3.16 -9.84
C LEU A 118 -4.35 -4.25 -9.26
N HIS A 119 -4.21 -5.46 -9.77
CA HIS A 119 -4.96 -6.61 -9.26
C HIS A 119 -4.28 -7.20 -8.02
N GLY A 120 -5.06 -7.47 -6.97
CA GLY A 120 -4.61 -8.14 -5.75
C GLY A 120 -4.60 -9.67 -5.87
N TRP A 121 -4.85 -10.20 -7.04
CA TRP A 121 -4.74 -11.62 -7.40
C TRP A 121 -3.78 -11.77 -8.57
N GLY A 122 -3.08 -12.88 -8.60
CA GLY A 122 -2.19 -13.22 -9.71
C GLY A 122 -2.88 -14.04 -10.79
N GLU A 123 -2.16 -14.30 -11.86
CA GLU A 123 -2.59 -15.15 -12.96
C GLU A 123 -1.95 -16.54 -12.84
N ASN A 124 -2.58 -17.56 -13.45
CA ASN A 124 -2.04 -18.92 -13.51
C ASN A 124 -1.64 -19.53 -12.16
N GLY A 125 -2.36 -19.20 -11.08
CA GLY A 125 -2.11 -19.71 -9.74
C GLY A 125 -0.88 -19.12 -9.06
N GLN A 126 -0.31 -18.06 -9.61
CA GLN A 126 0.75 -17.28 -8.95
C GLN A 126 0.14 -16.18 -8.09
N ALA A 127 0.81 -15.82 -7.00
CA ALA A 127 0.44 -14.65 -6.20
C ALA A 127 0.65 -13.34 -6.97
N ALA A 128 -0.22 -12.37 -6.75
CA ALA A 128 0.02 -11.01 -7.24
C ALA A 128 1.31 -10.46 -6.65
N GLN A 129 2.13 -9.82 -7.48
CA GLN A 129 3.37 -9.17 -7.06
C GLN A 129 3.36 -7.71 -7.50
N VAL A 130 2.93 -6.84 -6.61
CA VAL A 130 2.88 -5.41 -6.84
C VAL A 130 4.03 -4.74 -6.09
N SER A 131 4.88 -4.05 -6.84
CA SER A 131 5.97 -3.23 -6.32
C SER A 131 6.23 -2.13 -7.34
N THR A 132 5.53 -1.02 -7.22
CA THR A 132 5.57 0.06 -8.22
C THR A 132 5.51 1.43 -7.57
N ARG A 133 6.00 2.45 -8.28
CA ARG A 133 5.88 3.85 -7.89
C ARG A 133 5.06 4.60 -8.94
N VAL A 134 4.07 5.33 -8.46
CA VAL A 134 3.26 6.24 -9.28
C VAL A 134 3.34 7.63 -8.64
N GLY A 135 3.94 8.57 -9.35
CA GLY A 135 4.21 9.89 -8.78
C GLY A 135 4.98 9.81 -7.46
N ASP A 136 4.40 10.34 -6.40
CA ASP A 136 4.99 10.43 -5.06
C ASP A 136 4.67 9.22 -4.16
N VAL A 137 3.86 8.24 -4.62
CA VAL A 137 3.49 7.07 -3.84
C VAL A 137 4.21 5.80 -4.32
N TYR A 138 4.74 5.03 -3.37
CA TYR A 138 5.18 3.65 -3.59
C TYR A 138 4.09 2.68 -3.14
N ILE A 139 3.72 1.74 -4.01
CA ILE A 139 2.63 0.79 -3.81
C ILE A 139 3.19 -0.63 -3.86
N ARG A 140 2.87 -1.41 -2.84
CA ARG A 140 3.20 -2.84 -2.77
C ARG A 140 2.04 -3.64 -2.19
N ASN A 141 2.09 -4.96 -2.30
CA ASN A 141 1.09 -5.84 -1.73
C ASN A 141 1.69 -6.96 -0.89
N VAL A 142 0.85 -7.54 -0.04
CA VAL A 142 1.08 -8.81 0.65
C VAL A 142 -0.09 -9.72 0.30
N PRO A 143 0.11 -10.80 -0.47
CA PRO A 143 -0.95 -11.72 -0.85
C PRO A 143 -1.52 -12.45 0.37
N THR A 144 -2.83 -12.72 0.34
CA THR A 144 -3.54 -13.55 1.31
C THR A 144 -4.61 -14.37 0.61
N ASP A 145 -5.04 -15.46 1.23
CA ASP A 145 -6.06 -16.32 0.67
C ASP A 145 -7.46 -15.73 0.83
N ILE A 146 -8.38 -16.14 -0.04
CA ILE A 146 -9.77 -15.74 -0.01
C ILE A 146 -10.69 -16.97 0.06
N ARG A 147 -11.78 -16.86 0.80
CA ARG A 147 -12.80 -17.92 0.85
C ARG A 147 -13.54 -18.02 -0.46
N ARG A 148 -13.80 -19.23 -0.96
CA ARG A 148 -14.71 -19.43 -2.09
C ARG A 148 -16.12 -19.08 -1.69
N TYR A 149 -16.82 -18.32 -2.52
CA TYR A 149 -18.25 -18.08 -2.38
C TYR A 149 -19.06 -19.16 -3.11
N TYR A 150 -20.28 -19.39 -2.64
CA TYR A 150 -21.21 -20.34 -3.22
C TYR A 150 -21.42 -20.05 -4.72
N GLY A 151 -21.19 -21.05 -5.56
CA GLY A 151 -21.42 -21.00 -7.02
C GLY A 151 -20.25 -21.43 -7.90
N GLU A 152 -19.03 -21.33 -7.39
CA GLU A 152 -17.82 -21.79 -8.10
C GLU A 152 -17.29 -23.11 -7.50
N ASP A 153 -18.00 -24.21 -7.64
CA ASP A 153 -17.59 -25.47 -7.03
C ASP A 153 -17.97 -25.59 -5.54
N SER A 154 -19.00 -26.41 -5.25
CA SER A 154 -19.61 -26.58 -3.92
C SER A 154 -18.73 -27.29 -2.86
N SER A 155 -17.44 -27.42 -3.11
CA SER A 155 -16.51 -28.14 -2.23
C SER A 155 -16.09 -27.36 -0.98
N GLY A 156 -16.45 -26.08 -0.84
CA GLY A 156 -15.95 -25.21 0.23
C GLY A 156 -14.41 -25.17 0.24
N GLY A 157 -13.79 -24.04 0.32
CA GLY A 157 -12.32 -23.98 0.34
C GLY A 157 -11.80 -22.57 0.19
N MET A 158 -10.47 -22.44 0.22
CA MET A 158 -9.78 -21.18 0.01
C MET A 158 -9.30 -21.10 -1.45
N ILE A 159 -9.41 -19.91 -2.03
CA ILE A 159 -8.67 -19.56 -3.24
C ILE A 159 -7.36 -18.95 -2.77
N ARG A 160 -6.27 -19.62 -3.10
CA ARG A 160 -4.95 -19.17 -2.73
C ARG A 160 -4.64 -17.82 -3.38
N ASP A 161 -4.08 -16.90 -2.58
CA ASP A 161 -3.63 -15.58 -3.04
C ASP A 161 -4.72 -14.76 -3.78
N GLY A 162 -5.99 -14.98 -3.44
CA GLY A 162 -7.12 -14.29 -4.07
C GLY A 162 -7.37 -12.87 -3.54
N ASN A 163 -6.74 -12.51 -2.43
CA ASN A 163 -6.75 -11.18 -1.83
C ASN A 163 -5.33 -10.64 -1.67
N SER A 164 -5.20 -9.34 -1.62
CA SER A 164 -3.95 -8.65 -1.26
C SER A 164 -4.22 -7.58 -0.22
N ILE A 165 -3.35 -7.52 0.78
CA ILE A 165 -3.18 -6.34 1.61
C ILE A 165 -2.33 -5.37 0.80
N PHE A 166 -2.91 -4.25 0.37
CA PHE A 166 -2.16 -3.19 -0.31
C PHE A 166 -1.57 -2.21 0.69
N ILE A 167 -0.32 -1.83 0.46
CA ILE A 167 0.40 -0.86 1.27
C ILE A 167 0.83 0.30 0.37
N PHE A 168 0.47 1.51 0.79
CA PHE A 168 0.77 2.78 0.12
C PHE A 168 1.73 3.57 1.00
N GLU A 169 2.91 3.86 0.48
CA GLU A 169 3.96 4.57 1.18
C GLU A 169 4.11 5.96 0.53
N VAL A 170 3.66 6.99 1.24
CA VAL A 170 3.60 8.36 0.74
C VAL A 170 3.70 9.37 1.88
N ALA A 171 4.38 10.49 1.66
CA ALA A 171 4.55 11.55 2.66
C ALA A 171 5.08 11.07 4.02
N GLY A 172 5.91 10.01 4.01
CA GLY A 172 6.43 9.35 5.22
C GLY A 172 5.40 8.52 6.00
N LEU A 173 4.18 8.38 5.49
CA LEU A 173 3.11 7.54 6.02
C LEU A 173 3.13 6.16 5.38
N CYS A 174 2.76 5.14 6.18
CA CYS A 174 2.50 3.77 5.76
C CYS A 174 1.01 3.49 5.91
N ILE A 175 0.30 3.39 4.80
CA ILE A 175 -1.15 3.22 4.77
C ILE A 175 -1.48 1.83 4.24
N GLY A 176 -2.18 1.01 5.04
CA GLY A 176 -2.57 -0.34 4.66
C GLY A 176 -4.07 -0.48 4.41
N HIS A 177 -4.42 -1.24 3.39
CA HIS A 177 -5.80 -1.65 3.11
C HIS A 177 -5.86 -3.18 3.15
N LEU A 178 -6.59 -3.75 4.11
CA LEU A 178 -6.61 -5.21 4.33
C LEU A 178 -7.40 -5.98 3.25
N GLY A 179 -8.09 -5.26 2.37
CA GLY A 179 -8.91 -5.88 1.35
C GLY A 179 -10.05 -6.71 1.95
N HIS A 180 -10.36 -7.83 1.33
CA HIS A 180 -11.39 -8.77 1.77
C HIS A 180 -10.75 -9.94 2.55
N LEU A 181 -10.13 -9.62 3.69
CA LEU A 181 -9.36 -10.58 4.48
C LEU A 181 -10.26 -11.65 5.12
N HIS A 182 -9.89 -12.93 4.97
CA HIS A 182 -10.69 -14.07 5.42
C HIS A 182 -10.08 -14.90 6.53
N HIS A 183 -8.78 -14.81 6.74
CA HIS A 183 -8.08 -15.68 7.69
C HIS A 183 -7.07 -14.91 8.52
N LYS A 184 -6.65 -15.50 9.62
CA LYS A 184 -5.63 -14.94 10.51
C LYS A 184 -4.30 -14.79 9.78
N LEU A 185 -3.64 -13.70 10.06
CA LEU A 185 -2.28 -13.44 9.59
C LEU A 185 -1.27 -14.09 10.53
N ASP A 186 -0.27 -14.73 9.97
CA ASP A 186 0.88 -15.27 10.69
C ASP A 186 2.04 -14.26 10.76
N ASP A 187 3.14 -14.66 11.42
CA ASP A 187 4.32 -13.80 11.58
C ASP A 187 4.96 -13.40 10.25
N THR A 188 4.86 -14.26 9.23
CA THR A 188 5.38 -13.98 7.89
C THR A 188 4.61 -12.86 7.22
N HIS A 189 3.28 -12.89 7.34
CA HIS A 189 2.44 -11.79 6.84
C HIS A 189 2.74 -10.48 7.57
N PHE A 190 2.83 -10.48 8.91
CA PHE A 190 3.16 -9.26 9.67
C PHE A 190 4.54 -8.72 9.33
N ALA A 191 5.53 -9.59 9.12
CA ALA A 191 6.87 -9.18 8.69
C ALA A 191 6.83 -8.56 7.27
N ALA A 192 6.05 -9.14 6.35
CA ALA A 192 5.89 -8.62 5.00
C ALA A 192 5.07 -7.31 4.96
N ILE A 193 4.08 -7.14 5.84
CA ILE A 193 3.33 -5.90 5.97
C ILE A 193 4.24 -4.78 6.50
N GLY A 194 5.00 -5.04 7.54
CA GLY A 194 5.84 -4.05 8.20
C GLY A 194 5.04 -3.05 9.05
N ARG A 195 5.52 -1.81 9.15
CA ARG A 195 4.85 -0.73 9.89
C ARG A 195 3.66 -0.20 9.09
N LEU A 196 2.53 -0.02 9.78
CA LEU A 196 1.39 0.73 9.26
C LEU A 196 1.04 1.85 10.25
N ASP A 197 0.99 3.08 9.76
CA ASP A 197 0.51 4.23 10.54
C ASP A 197 -1.01 4.32 10.50
N ILE A 198 -1.59 3.95 9.35
CA ILE A 198 -3.03 3.96 9.08
C ILE A 198 -3.41 2.60 8.50
N VAL A 199 -4.50 2.01 8.98
CA VAL A 199 -5.01 0.75 8.43
C VAL A 199 -6.51 0.80 8.20
N MET A 200 -6.95 0.37 7.02
CA MET A 200 -8.34 0.18 6.63
C MET A 200 -8.74 -1.28 6.86
N VAL A 201 -9.76 -1.51 7.69
CA VAL A 201 -10.13 -2.85 8.17
C VAL A 201 -11.58 -3.19 7.87
N PRO A 202 -11.88 -4.38 7.31
CA PRO A 202 -13.24 -4.85 7.13
C PRO A 202 -13.84 -5.27 8.47
N ILE A 203 -15.07 -4.83 8.78
CA ILE A 203 -15.71 -5.07 10.08
C ILE A 203 -17.11 -5.70 9.98
N ASP A 204 -17.40 -6.40 8.90
CA ASP A 204 -18.70 -7.09 8.75
C ASP A 204 -18.82 -8.37 9.60
N GLY A 205 -17.69 -9.01 9.92
CA GLY A 205 -17.65 -10.18 10.80
C GLY A 205 -18.20 -11.47 10.21
N THR A 206 -18.64 -11.49 8.96
CA THR A 206 -19.33 -12.63 8.31
C THR A 206 -18.78 -12.96 6.93
N TYR A 207 -18.87 -12.02 5.99
CA TYR A 207 -18.36 -12.21 4.63
C TYR A 207 -16.84 -12.18 4.58
N THR A 208 -16.22 -11.33 5.42
CA THR A 208 -14.78 -11.31 5.66
C THR A 208 -14.43 -12.18 6.87
N MET A 209 -13.39 -11.84 7.58
CA MET A 209 -12.99 -12.48 8.83
C MET A 209 -13.97 -12.15 9.97
N SER A 210 -14.07 -13.04 10.97
CA SER A 210 -14.82 -12.78 12.20
C SER A 210 -14.34 -11.50 12.89
N LEU A 211 -15.23 -10.81 13.61
CA LEU A 211 -14.89 -9.59 14.35
C LEU A 211 -13.77 -9.83 15.39
N ASP A 212 -13.74 -10.98 16.06
CA ASP A 212 -12.65 -11.34 16.96
C ASP A 212 -11.31 -11.42 16.24
N GLY A 213 -11.30 -12.07 15.07
CA GLY A 213 -10.11 -12.24 14.25
C GLY A 213 -9.56 -10.91 13.74
N VAL A 214 -10.43 -10.05 13.16
CA VAL A 214 -10.00 -8.75 12.68
C VAL A 214 -9.58 -7.82 13.82
N SER A 215 -10.22 -7.92 15.00
CA SER A 215 -9.83 -7.16 16.17
C SER A 215 -8.45 -7.58 16.69
N GLU A 216 -8.13 -8.89 16.69
CA GLU A 216 -6.81 -9.41 17.04
C GLU A 216 -5.73 -8.85 16.10
N ILE A 217 -5.96 -8.91 14.78
CA ILE A 217 -5.04 -8.37 13.77
C ILE A 217 -4.84 -6.86 13.97
N THR A 218 -5.93 -6.12 14.14
CA THR A 218 -5.88 -4.65 14.32
C THR A 218 -5.07 -4.26 15.55
N ARG A 219 -5.26 -4.97 16.68
CA ARG A 219 -4.45 -4.75 17.89
C ARG A 219 -2.97 -5.06 17.66
N ARG A 220 -2.66 -6.10 16.88
CA ARG A 220 -1.28 -6.51 16.58
C ARG A 220 -0.58 -5.55 15.63
N LEU A 221 -1.27 -4.97 14.67
CA LEU A 221 -0.73 -3.97 13.75
C LEU A 221 -0.31 -2.67 14.46
N ARG A 222 -0.96 -2.31 15.58
CA ARG A 222 -0.66 -1.11 16.37
C ARG A 222 -0.64 0.19 15.56
N SER A 223 -1.48 0.26 14.54
CA SER A 223 -1.59 1.47 13.71
C SER A 223 -2.12 2.64 14.55
N ALA A 224 -1.60 3.84 14.30
CA ALA A 224 -2.06 5.05 14.98
C ALA A 224 -3.51 5.37 14.62
N VAL A 225 -3.92 5.06 13.37
CA VAL A 225 -5.28 5.28 12.88
C VAL A 225 -5.83 3.98 12.31
N VAL A 226 -7.07 3.66 12.71
CA VAL A 226 -7.87 2.55 12.16
C VAL A 226 -9.10 3.13 11.48
N LEU A 227 -9.29 2.80 10.21
CA LEU A 227 -10.44 3.21 9.39
C LEU A 227 -11.32 1.99 9.10
N PRO A 228 -12.49 1.85 9.72
CA PRO A 228 -13.41 0.76 9.47
C PRO A 228 -14.02 0.85 8.06
N MET A 229 -14.21 -0.30 7.42
CA MET A 229 -14.89 -0.44 6.13
C MET A 229 -15.71 -1.73 6.10
N HIS A 230 -16.46 -1.98 5.02
CA HIS A 230 -17.16 -3.25 4.77
C HIS A 230 -18.05 -3.67 5.96
N ARG A 231 -18.83 -2.72 6.50
CA ARG A 231 -19.59 -2.94 7.73
C ARG A 231 -20.86 -3.74 7.52
N PHE A 232 -21.57 -3.52 6.41
CA PHE A 232 -22.92 -4.01 6.22
C PHE A 232 -23.87 -3.64 7.38
N ALA A 233 -24.58 -4.62 7.92
CA ALA A 233 -25.50 -4.45 9.04
C ALA A 233 -24.84 -4.63 10.43
N THR A 234 -23.53 -4.88 10.48
CA THR A 234 -22.82 -5.09 11.75
C THR A 234 -22.82 -3.81 12.58
N PRO A 235 -23.27 -3.86 13.84
CA PRO A 235 -23.19 -2.71 14.73
C PRO A 235 -21.74 -2.29 14.99
N LEU A 236 -21.45 -1.00 14.88
CA LEU A 236 -20.11 -0.47 15.15
C LEU A 236 -19.63 -0.71 16.57
N ASP A 237 -20.55 -0.63 17.54
CA ASP A 237 -20.25 -0.83 18.96
C ASP A 237 -19.75 -2.26 19.26
N GLU A 238 -20.17 -3.24 18.49
CA GLU A 238 -19.65 -4.62 18.62
C GLU A 238 -18.16 -4.68 18.27
N PHE A 239 -17.75 -4.11 17.14
CA PHE A 239 -16.34 -4.00 16.79
C PHE A 239 -15.56 -3.18 17.83
N MET A 240 -16.10 -2.04 18.25
CA MET A 240 -15.47 -1.17 19.23
C MET A 240 -15.25 -1.87 20.58
N ARG A 241 -16.22 -2.67 21.03
CA ARG A 241 -16.10 -3.47 22.23
C ARG A 241 -14.98 -4.52 22.14
N LEU A 242 -14.85 -5.16 20.96
CA LEU A 242 -13.85 -6.22 20.73
C LEU A 242 -12.43 -5.66 20.55
N ILE A 243 -12.27 -4.49 19.92
CA ILE A 243 -10.96 -3.87 19.73
C ILE A 243 -10.33 -3.42 21.06
N GLY A 244 -11.18 -3.10 22.04
CA GLY A 244 -10.79 -2.82 23.41
C GLY A 244 -10.50 -1.35 23.71
N GLN A 245 -10.33 -1.06 25.02
CA GLN A 245 -10.20 0.31 25.56
C GLN A 245 -8.87 1.01 25.21
N GLN A 246 -7.93 0.29 24.60
CA GLN A 246 -6.65 0.87 24.17
C GLN A 246 -6.78 1.77 22.94
N PHE A 247 -7.94 1.77 22.28
CA PHE A 247 -8.23 2.64 21.14
C PHE A 247 -9.18 3.76 21.56
N ALA A 248 -8.82 5.00 21.23
CA ALA A 248 -9.77 6.10 21.24
C ALA A 248 -10.76 5.96 20.08
N ILE A 249 -11.91 6.59 20.19
CA ILE A 249 -12.95 6.62 19.14
C ILE A 249 -13.12 8.07 18.71
N ASP A 250 -13.05 8.32 17.40
CA ASP A 250 -13.29 9.61 16.79
C ASP A 250 -14.34 9.42 15.68
N GLN A 251 -15.59 9.80 15.98
CA GLN A 251 -16.66 9.76 14.99
C GLN A 251 -16.79 11.12 14.32
N ARG A 252 -16.73 11.14 12.99
CA ARG A 252 -16.72 12.36 12.19
C ARG A 252 -17.98 12.50 11.34
N SER A 253 -18.37 13.74 11.11
CA SER A 253 -19.43 14.12 10.16
C SER A 253 -18.90 14.26 8.73
N GLU A 254 -17.59 14.26 8.55
CA GLU A 254 -16.95 14.37 7.25
C GLU A 254 -16.56 12.98 6.72
N ARG A 255 -16.60 12.84 5.38
CA ARG A 255 -16.13 11.64 4.69
C ARG A 255 -14.62 11.61 4.46
N THR A 256 -13.92 12.72 4.71
CA THR A 256 -12.51 12.88 4.39
C THR A 256 -11.69 13.17 5.65
N LEU A 257 -10.70 12.33 5.89
CA LEU A 257 -9.63 12.54 6.85
C LEU A 257 -8.44 13.18 6.13
N LYS A 258 -8.00 14.36 6.60
CA LYS A 258 -6.71 14.93 6.22
C LYS A 258 -5.70 14.65 7.32
N ILE A 259 -4.56 14.09 6.95
CA ILE A 259 -3.59 13.61 7.92
C ILE A 259 -2.17 13.69 7.36
N SER A 260 -1.24 13.99 8.22
CA SER A 260 0.20 13.97 7.95
C SER A 260 0.90 13.16 9.05
N ARG A 261 2.19 12.90 8.86
CA ARG A 261 3.00 12.24 9.88
C ARG A 261 2.99 12.98 11.22
N ASP A 262 2.96 14.32 11.19
CA ASP A 262 3.01 15.15 12.39
C ASP A 262 1.66 15.25 13.11
N THR A 263 0.56 14.90 12.42
CA THR A 263 -0.80 14.93 12.98
C THR A 263 -1.34 13.55 13.33
N LEU A 264 -0.51 12.50 13.25
CA LEU A 264 -0.89 11.17 13.73
C LEU A 264 -1.23 11.21 15.22
N PRO A 265 -2.35 10.60 15.67
CA PRO A 265 -2.70 10.59 17.07
C PRO A 265 -1.66 9.82 17.90
N GLY A 266 -1.34 10.32 19.10
CA GLY A 266 -0.44 9.67 20.04
C GLY A 266 -1.03 8.42 20.70
N THR A 267 -2.37 8.34 20.77
CA THR A 267 -3.12 7.14 21.17
C THR A 267 -3.74 6.51 19.94
N PRO A 268 -3.65 5.20 19.73
CA PRO A 268 -4.32 4.53 18.62
C PRO A 268 -5.81 4.88 18.59
N THR A 269 -6.31 5.32 17.46
CA THR A 269 -7.66 5.87 17.32
C THR A 269 -8.41 5.19 16.17
N VAL A 270 -9.62 4.72 16.45
CA VAL A 270 -10.57 4.34 15.40
C VAL A 270 -11.29 5.60 14.95
N ILE A 271 -11.09 5.98 13.70
CA ILE A 271 -11.76 7.13 13.09
C ILE A 271 -12.86 6.63 12.19
N ILE A 272 -14.10 6.95 12.53
CA ILE A 272 -15.30 6.55 11.81
C ILE A 272 -15.71 7.75 10.95
N LEU A 273 -15.47 7.64 9.64
CA LEU A 273 -15.89 8.68 8.68
C LEU A 273 -17.36 8.56 8.35
N ASP A 274 -17.97 9.66 7.92
CA ASP A 274 -19.38 9.67 7.51
C ASP A 274 -19.63 8.65 6.38
N GLY A 275 -20.71 7.87 6.55
CA GLY A 275 -21.14 6.84 5.60
C GLY A 275 -20.57 5.44 5.83
N VAL A 276 -19.66 5.26 6.80
CA VAL A 276 -19.17 3.92 7.22
C VAL A 276 -20.26 3.11 7.90
#